data_5404484653a596f052da361c44ceb388
#
_entry.id   5404484653a596f052da361c44ceb388
#
_cell.length_a   1.000
_cell.length_b   1.000
_cell.length_c   1.000
_cell.angle_alpha   90.00
_cell.angle_beta   90.00
_cell.angle_gamma   90.00
#
_symmetry.space_group_name_H-M   'P 1'
#
loop_
_entity.id
_entity.type
_entity.pdbx_description
1 polymer ?
#
loop_
_entity_poly.entity_id
_entity_poly.type
_entity_poly.pdbx_seq_one_letter_code
_entity_poly.pdbx_strand_id
1 'polypeptide(L)'
;MLRSFALVVGVTLAAGVAQAQAPQPPEIAARTYMLVDITANQILAAKDIDAPVEQASLTKLMTGYLVFDALRAKKIDLQQKLPVSVRAWKMPGSRMFIDPKMQVAVDDLIKGMIIQSGNDATMALAEGVGGTAENFVKLMNEQAKALGMTGTSYKNPEGLTEPGHLTTARDLSVLATRLMHDFPQYMHYYSTKQYSYPGTPPSNGNNRNSLLFRDPTVDGLKTGHTAAAGYCLVATAKREFPNVGTRRLLSIVLGTSSENARANESQKLLNWGYTAFDAVKLFDAGQAVATPAVWKGKENTVKMGRAEAIVIAVPAGSAGKVTTHISHQDPLVAPFTKGQAIGALKVSLGDESVRDVPLLALDGVEQAGVMGRAWDAMRLWIK
;
A
#
# COMPACT_ATOMS: atom_id res chain seq x y z
N MET A 1 -50.05 -39.99 54.64
CA MET A 1 -50.18 -39.10 53.45
C MET A 1 -48.85 -38.45 53.19
N LEU A 2 -48.03 -39.06 52.34
CA LEU A 2 -46.74 -38.46 51.86
C LEU A 2 -47.00 -37.68 50.58
N ARG A 3 -46.66 -36.38 50.55
CA ARG A 3 -46.69 -35.55 49.37
C ARG A 3 -45.26 -35.50 48.77
N SER A 4 -45.07 -36.09 47.60
CA SER A 4 -43.85 -36.00 46.81
C SER A 4 -43.76 -34.63 46.14
N PHE A 5 -42.68 -33.86 46.39
CA PHE A 5 -42.36 -32.67 45.68
C PHE A 5 -41.42 -33.06 44.49
N ALA A 6 -41.86 -32.85 43.28
CA ALA A 6 -41.01 -33.00 42.10
C ALA A 6 -40.27 -31.68 41.85
N LEU A 7 -38.94 -31.72 41.92
CA LEU A 7 -38.05 -30.61 41.63
C LEU A 7 -37.77 -30.60 40.11
N VAL A 8 -38.33 -29.63 39.39
CA VAL A 8 -38.02 -29.40 37.95
C VAL A 8 -36.75 -28.54 37.87
N VAL A 9 -35.64 -29.16 37.49
CA VAL A 9 -34.39 -28.44 37.18
C VAL A 9 -34.48 -27.96 35.75
N GLY A 10 -34.69 -26.65 35.57
CA GLY A 10 -34.63 -26.00 34.27
C GLY A 10 -33.18 -25.80 33.87
N VAL A 11 -32.72 -26.51 32.84
CA VAL A 11 -31.41 -26.27 32.21
C VAL A 11 -31.57 -25.11 31.22
N THR A 12 -31.11 -23.92 31.62
CA THR A 12 -31.00 -22.78 30.69
C THR A 12 -29.75 -22.99 29.84
N LEU A 13 -29.93 -23.38 28.58
CA LEU A 13 -28.84 -23.29 27.57
C LEU A 13 -28.59 -21.82 27.28
N ALA A 14 -27.52 -21.30 27.86
CA ALA A 14 -26.94 -20.04 27.43
C ALA A 14 -26.30 -20.26 26.04
N ALA A 15 -27.01 -19.85 24.99
CA ALA A 15 -26.41 -19.72 23.66
C ALA A 15 -25.36 -18.64 23.71
N GLY A 16 -24.09 -19.02 23.89
CA GLY A 16 -22.95 -18.12 23.77
C GLY A 16 -22.94 -17.55 22.36
N VAL A 17 -23.11 -16.25 22.25
CA VAL A 17 -22.87 -15.52 21.00
C VAL A 17 -21.40 -15.68 20.72
N ALA A 18 -21.05 -16.53 19.74
CA ALA A 18 -19.66 -16.65 19.26
C ALA A 18 -19.29 -15.31 18.63
N GLN A 19 -18.57 -14.48 19.37
CA GLN A 19 -17.91 -13.29 18.85
C GLN A 19 -16.94 -13.77 17.77
N ALA A 20 -17.02 -13.18 16.57
CA ALA A 20 -16.10 -13.51 15.49
C ALA A 20 -14.72 -12.97 15.86
N GLN A 21 -13.93 -13.78 16.55
CA GLN A 21 -12.55 -13.44 16.90
C GLN A 21 -11.75 -13.20 15.62
N ALA A 22 -11.01 -12.07 15.57
CA ALA A 22 -10.14 -11.76 14.43
C ALA A 22 -9.19 -12.95 14.16
N PRO A 23 -9.03 -13.37 12.89
CA PRO A 23 -8.14 -14.47 12.55
C PRO A 23 -6.73 -14.20 13.07
N GLN A 24 -6.15 -15.15 13.78
CA GLN A 24 -4.78 -15.02 14.28
C GLN A 24 -3.81 -15.28 13.13
N PRO A 25 -2.81 -14.39 12.89
CA PRO A 25 -1.81 -14.63 11.87
C PRO A 25 -0.94 -15.82 12.25
N PRO A 26 -0.40 -16.56 11.25
CA PRO A 26 0.55 -17.62 11.52
C PRO A 26 1.82 -17.04 12.15
N GLU A 27 2.58 -17.88 12.84
CA GLU A 27 3.91 -17.48 13.30
C GLU A 27 4.80 -17.13 12.10
N ILE A 28 5.34 -15.92 12.09
CA ILE A 28 6.22 -15.38 11.05
C ILE A 28 7.61 -15.16 11.65
N ALA A 29 8.59 -15.90 11.15
CA ALA A 29 9.98 -15.85 11.60
C ALA A 29 10.71 -14.62 11.02
N ALA A 30 10.28 -13.43 11.42
CA ALA A 30 10.84 -12.15 11.00
C ALA A 30 10.95 -11.19 12.20
N ARG A 31 11.86 -10.21 12.10
CA ARG A 31 12.00 -9.15 13.09
C ARG A 31 10.74 -8.29 13.14
N THR A 32 10.29 -7.83 11.99
CA THR A 32 9.03 -7.10 11.84
C THR A 32 8.31 -7.56 10.57
N TYR A 33 6.98 -7.54 10.60
CA TYR A 33 6.19 -7.84 9.40
C TYR A 33 4.88 -7.06 9.39
N MET A 34 4.34 -6.88 8.18
CA MET A 34 3.04 -6.27 7.95
C MET A 34 2.37 -6.91 6.74
N LEU A 35 1.09 -7.19 6.85
CA LEU A 35 0.24 -7.56 5.72
C LEU A 35 -0.85 -6.53 5.55
N VAL A 36 -0.93 -5.97 4.34
CA VAL A 36 -1.94 -4.97 3.99
C VAL A 36 -2.80 -5.49 2.85
N ASP A 37 -4.10 -5.42 3.01
CA ASP A 37 -5.03 -5.51 1.90
C ASP A 37 -5.12 -4.15 1.21
N ILE A 38 -4.49 -4.03 0.05
CA ILE A 38 -4.47 -2.78 -0.71
C ILE A 38 -5.86 -2.45 -1.25
N THR A 39 -6.63 -3.47 -1.66
CA THR A 39 -7.98 -3.30 -2.21
C THR A 39 -8.96 -2.79 -1.14
N ALA A 40 -8.88 -3.36 0.06
CA ALA A 40 -9.67 -2.91 1.20
C ALA A 40 -9.03 -1.74 1.96
N ASN A 41 -7.76 -1.42 1.69
CA ASN A 41 -6.95 -0.46 2.45
C ASN A 41 -6.99 -0.76 3.97
N GLN A 42 -6.70 -2.02 4.35
CA GLN A 42 -6.72 -2.50 5.73
C GLN A 42 -5.45 -3.27 6.07
N ILE A 43 -4.95 -3.08 7.30
CA ILE A 43 -3.88 -3.90 7.87
C ILE A 43 -4.53 -5.19 8.39
N LEU A 44 -4.10 -6.34 7.85
CA LEU A 44 -4.62 -7.65 8.26
C LEU A 44 -3.76 -8.29 9.35
N ALA A 45 -2.46 -8.06 9.33
CA ALA A 45 -1.53 -8.53 10.35
C ALA A 45 -0.36 -7.54 10.50
N ALA A 46 0.16 -7.42 11.71
CA ALA A 46 1.25 -6.51 12.02
C ALA A 46 2.07 -7.01 13.22
N LYS A 47 3.39 -6.79 13.16
CA LYS A 47 4.32 -6.97 14.28
C LYS A 47 5.41 -5.90 14.20
N ASP A 48 5.54 -5.09 15.22
CA ASP A 48 6.60 -4.07 15.39
C ASP A 48 6.76 -3.14 14.16
N ILE A 49 5.63 -2.76 13.54
CA ILE A 49 5.61 -2.08 12.23
C ILE A 49 6.19 -0.68 12.23
N ASP A 50 6.35 -0.06 13.40
CA ASP A 50 6.94 1.27 13.59
C ASP A 50 8.38 1.20 14.11
N ALA A 51 8.92 -0.01 14.34
CA ALA A 51 10.30 -0.20 14.74
C ALA A 51 11.26 0.24 13.63
N PRO A 52 12.26 1.10 13.91
CA PRO A 52 13.27 1.48 12.94
C PRO A 52 14.12 0.28 12.54
N VAL A 53 14.30 0.09 11.23
CA VAL A 53 15.11 -0.98 10.65
C VAL A 53 15.97 -0.46 9.52
N GLU A 54 17.12 -1.08 9.27
CA GLU A 54 17.90 -0.83 8.07
C GLU A 54 17.17 -1.33 6.82
N GLN A 55 17.18 -0.52 5.77
CA GLN A 55 16.37 -0.74 4.57
C GLN A 55 17.00 -1.73 3.61
N ALA A 56 18.35 -1.82 3.60
CA ALA A 56 19.09 -2.48 2.52
C ALA A 56 18.55 -2.03 1.14
N SER A 57 18.57 -2.91 0.14
CA SER A 57 18.10 -2.57 -1.21
C SER A 57 16.58 -2.34 -1.35
N LEU A 58 15.79 -2.36 -0.26
CA LEU A 58 14.41 -1.85 -0.30
C LEU A 58 14.38 -0.33 -0.56
N THR A 59 15.47 0.38 -0.25
CA THR A 59 15.75 1.77 -0.64
C THR A 59 15.45 2.04 -2.12
N LYS A 60 15.73 1.07 -2.99
CA LYS A 60 15.51 1.18 -4.44
C LYS A 60 14.02 1.31 -4.84
N LEU A 61 13.09 1.08 -3.91
CA LEU A 61 11.68 1.41 -4.14
C LEU A 61 11.49 2.93 -4.22
N MET A 62 12.17 3.71 -3.35
CA MET A 62 12.15 5.17 -3.43
C MET A 62 12.94 5.68 -4.64
N THR A 63 14.06 5.07 -4.95
CA THR A 63 14.83 5.42 -6.16
C THR A 63 13.98 5.20 -7.41
N GLY A 64 13.28 4.05 -7.50
CA GLY A 64 12.35 3.77 -8.59
C GLY A 64 11.19 4.77 -8.65
N TYR A 65 10.62 5.12 -7.49
CA TYR A 65 9.56 6.12 -7.41
C TYR A 65 9.97 7.46 -8.03
N LEU A 66 11.15 7.98 -7.66
CA LEU A 66 11.67 9.25 -8.19
C LEU A 66 12.07 9.17 -9.67
N VAL A 67 12.60 8.03 -10.12
CA VAL A 67 12.89 7.79 -11.55
C VAL A 67 11.59 7.79 -12.36
N PHE A 68 10.54 7.13 -11.88
CA PHE A 68 9.24 7.11 -12.55
C PHE A 68 8.55 8.47 -12.51
N ASP A 69 8.73 9.24 -11.45
CA ASP A 69 8.25 10.61 -11.38
C ASP A 69 8.96 11.52 -12.39
N ALA A 70 10.28 11.36 -12.55
CA ALA A 70 11.05 12.08 -13.56
C ALA A 70 10.63 11.71 -14.99
N LEU A 71 10.32 10.44 -15.26
CA LEU A 71 9.74 9.97 -16.54
C LEU A 71 8.35 10.59 -16.78
N ARG A 72 7.47 10.57 -15.78
CA ARG A 72 6.14 11.19 -15.85
C ARG A 72 6.23 12.69 -16.13
N ALA A 73 7.18 13.35 -15.49
CA ALA A 73 7.45 14.78 -15.69
C ALA A 73 8.24 15.09 -16.99
N LYS A 74 8.58 14.07 -17.79
CA LYS A 74 9.38 14.18 -19.02
C LYS A 74 10.75 14.86 -18.80
N LYS A 75 11.33 14.74 -17.61
CA LYS A 75 12.69 15.20 -17.31
C LYS A 75 13.74 14.24 -17.86
N ILE A 76 13.40 12.99 -18.00
CA ILE A 76 14.17 11.93 -18.65
C ILE A 76 13.25 11.11 -19.53
N ASP A 77 13.81 10.32 -20.46
CA ASP A 77 13.12 9.42 -21.35
C ASP A 77 13.69 8.01 -21.25
N LEU A 78 12.86 6.96 -21.47
CA LEU A 78 13.30 5.56 -21.37
C LEU A 78 14.44 5.21 -22.32
N GLN A 79 14.48 5.82 -23.51
CA GLN A 79 15.52 5.59 -24.51
C GLN A 79 16.71 6.51 -24.36
N GLN A 80 16.60 7.52 -23.49
CA GLN A 80 17.71 8.41 -23.15
C GLN A 80 18.87 7.60 -22.59
N LYS A 81 20.06 7.83 -23.13
CA LYS A 81 21.28 7.18 -22.64
C LYS A 81 21.95 8.04 -21.57
N LEU A 82 22.25 7.46 -20.44
CA LEU A 82 22.98 8.09 -19.35
C LEU A 82 24.42 7.60 -19.33
N PRO A 83 25.39 8.48 -19.07
CA PRO A 83 26.79 8.10 -18.88
C PRO A 83 26.94 7.31 -17.57
N VAL A 84 27.90 6.40 -17.53
CA VAL A 84 28.28 5.68 -16.33
C VAL A 84 29.45 6.37 -15.67
N SER A 85 29.27 7.00 -14.52
CA SER A 85 30.34 7.63 -13.76
C SER A 85 31.31 6.60 -13.17
N VAL A 86 32.52 7.02 -12.85
CA VAL A 86 33.48 6.17 -12.12
C VAL A 86 32.93 5.77 -10.76
N ARG A 87 32.11 6.65 -10.12
CA ARG A 87 31.43 6.34 -8.86
C ARG A 87 30.42 5.20 -9.06
N ALA A 88 29.53 5.29 -10.06
CA ALA A 88 28.56 4.25 -10.38
C ALA A 88 29.26 2.91 -10.69
N TRP A 89 30.29 2.93 -11.53
CA TRP A 89 31.07 1.75 -11.88
C TRP A 89 31.70 1.05 -10.67
N LYS A 90 32.23 1.83 -9.68
CA LYS A 90 32.88 1.30 -8.48
C LYS A 90 31.94 0.87 -7.37
N MET A 91 30.60 0.99 -7.57
CA MET A 91 29.64 0.64 -6.53
C MET A 91 29.80 -0.83 -6.11
N PRO A 92 29.93 -1.11 -4.79
CA PRO A 92 30.05 -2.46 -4.27
C PRO A 92 28.69 -3.17 -4.22
N GLY A 93 28.71 -4.47 -3.96
CA GLY A 93 27.54 -5.32 -3.78
C GLY A 93 26.93 -5.81 -5.10
N SER A 94 25.62 -5.86 -5.20
CA SER A 94 24.92 -6.31 -6.42
C SER A 94 25.12 -5.33 -7.57
N ARG A 95 25.38 -5.83 -8.78
CA ARG A 95 25.73 -5.00 -9.94
C ARG A 95 25.03 -5.48 -11.21
N MET A 96 24.79 -4.56 -12.13
CA MET A 96 24.42 -4.79 -13.52
C MET A 96 25.66 -5.02 -14.40
N PHE A 97 26.85 -4.63 -13.91
CA PHE A 97 28.15 -4.70 -14.58
C PHE A 97 28.34 -3.72 -15.74
N ILE A 98 27.92 -2.47 -15.51
CA ILE A 98 28.20 -1.36 -16.42
C ILE A 98 29.54 -0.70 -16.10
N ASP A 99 30.17 -0.04 -17.09
CA ASP A 99 31.46 0.60 -16.97
C ASP A 99 31.48 2.03 -17.58
N PRO A 100 32.49 2.87 -17.27
CA PRO A 100 32.54 4.28 -17.70
C PRO A 100 32.61 4.50 -19.22
N LYS A 101 32.84 3.47 -20.02
CA LYS A 101 32.82 3.56 -21.49
C LYS A 101 31.43 3.41 -22.08
N MET A 102 30.47 2.99 -21.25
CA MET A 102 29.10 2.73 -21.68
C MET A 102 28.24 3.98 -21.57
N GLN A 103 27.28 4.05 -22.50
CA GLN A 103 26.13 4.93 -22.46
C GLN A 103 24.89 4.02 -22.38
N VAL A 104 24.22 3.97 -21.21
CA VAL A 104 23.20 2.97 -20.93
C VAL A 104 21.82 3.62 -20.94
N ALA A 105 20.87 3.02 -21.65
CA ALA A 105 19.51 3.51 -21.71
C ALA A 105 18.84 3.48 -20.31
N VAL A 106 18.03 4.47 -20.01
CA VAL A 106 17.28 4.57 -18.74
C VAL A 106 16.44 3.28 -18.51
N ASP A 107 15.82 2.74 -19.55
CA ASP A 107 15.06 1.48 -19.51
C ASP A 107 15.93 0.31 -19.02
N ASP A 108 17.16 0.17 -19.55
CA ASP A 108 18.09 -0.87 -19.14
C ASP A 108 18.58 -0.66 -17.70
N LEU A 109 18.85 0.58 -17.30
CA LEU A 109 19.24 0.91 -15.93
C LEU A 109 18.12 0.58 -14.93
N ILE A 110 16.85 0.84 -15.27
CA ILE A 110 15.69 0.48 -14.45
C ILE A 110 15.62 -1.03 -14.27
N LYS A 111 15.77 -1.81 -15.36
CA LYS A 111 15.81 -3.29 -15.30
C LYS A 111 16.98 -3.78 -14.42
N GLY A 112 18.16 -3.22 -14.60
CA GLY A 112 19.33 -3.54 -13.79
C GLY A 112 19.14 -3.23 -12.31
N MET A 113 18.56 -2.08 -11.98
CA MET A 113 18.27 -1.68 -10.61
C MET A 113 17.21 -2.60 -9.96
N ILE A 114 16.14 -2.95 -10.65
CA ILE A 114 15.03 -3.70 -10.07
C ILE A 114 15.31 -5.20 -10.04
N ILE A 115 15.71 -5.79 -11.17
CA ILE A 115 15.81 -7.24 -11.33
C ILE A 115 17.09 -7.78 -10.68
N GLN A 116 18.23 -7.17 -11.01
CA GLN A 116 19.54 -7.56 -10.50
C GLN A 116 19.88 -6.89 -9.16
N SER A 117 19.07 -5.89 -8.78
CA SER A 117 19.37 -5.04 -7.62
C SER A 117 20.69 -4.27 -7.77
N GLY A 118 21.08 -3.92 -9.01
CA GLY A 118 22.37 -3.33 -9.36
C GLY A 118 22.60 -1.96 -8.70
N ASN A 119 23.61 -1.87 -7.86
CA ASN A 119 24.00 -0.61 -7.21
C ASN A 119 24.62 0.38 -8.21
N ASP A 120 25.35 -0.13 -9.19
CA ASP A 120 25.91 0.64 -10.32
C ASP A 120 24.80 1.29 -11.16
N ALA A 121 23.79 0.54 -11.57
CA ALA A 121 22.64 1.04 -12.29
C ALA A 121 21.83 2.06 -11.45
N THR A 122 21.69 1.79 -10.16
CA THR A 122 20.98 2.68 -9.22
C THR A 122 21.70 4.04 -9.10
N MET A 123 23.02 4.02 -8.97
CA MET A 123 23.82 5.23 -8.89
C MET A 123 23.76 6.03 -10.19
N ALA A 124 23.87 5.37 -11.35
CA ALA A 124 23.74 6.03 -12.65
C ALA A 124 22.38 6.72 -12.84
N LEU A 125 21.27 6.05 -12.41
CA LEU A 125 19.94 6.65 -12.40
C LEU A 125 19.83 7.84 -11.44
N ALA A 126 20.39 7.71 -10.24
CA ALA A 126 20.38 8.77 -9.24
C ALA A 126 21.13 10.03 -9.73
N GLU A 127 22.30 9.83 -10.35
CA GLU A 127 23.08 10.93 -10.97
C GLU A 127 22.34 11.53 -12.17
N GLY A 128 21.72 10.70 -13.01
CA GLY A 128 20.96 11.16 -14.18
C GLY A 128 19.71 11.97 -13.85
N VAL A 129 19.02 11.63 -12.75
CA VAL A 129 17.80 12.35 -12.32
C VAL A 129 18.14 13.52 -11.39
N GLY A 130 19.07 13.32 -10.46
CA GLY A 130 19.41 14.31 -9.44
C GLY A 130 20.56 15.25 -9.83
N GLY A 131 21.27 14.96 -10.93
CA GLY A 131 22.54 15.63 -11.28
C GLY A 131 23.70 15.11 -10.45
N THR A 132 23.50 14.91 -9.14
CA THR A 132 24.44 14.27 -8.20
C THR A 132 23.69 13.30 -7.28
N ALA A 133 24.40 12.31 -6.73
CA ALA A 133 23.81 11.38 -5.76
C ALA A 133 23.35 12.10 -4.48
N GLU A 134 24.09 13.12 -4.03
CA GLU A 134 23.76 13.91 -2.85
C GLU A 134 22.44 14.68 -3.03
N ASN A 135 22.27 15.32 -4.19
CA ASN A 135 21.00 15.98 -4.50
C ASN A 135 19.85 14.99 -4.65
N PHE A 136 20.12 13.80 -5.24
CA PHE A 136 19.11 12.75 -5.33
C PHE A 136 18.67 12.26 -3.96
N VAL A 137 19.58 12.07 -3.00
CA VAL A 137 19.26 11.72 -1.61
C VAL A 137 18.43 12.81 -0.94
N LYS A 138 18.68 14.09 -1.22
CA LYS A 138 17.82 15.18 -0.75
C LYS A 138 16.39 15.01 -1.28
N LEU A 139 16.23 14.75 -2.59
CA LEU A 139 14.92 14.48 -3.21
C LEU A 139 14.23 13.26 -2.59
N MET A 140 14.96 12.17 -2.27
CA MET A 140 14.41 11.00 -1.59
C MET A 140 13.81 11.35 -0.23
N ASN A 141 14.49 12.17 0.57
CA ASN A 141 14.01 12.60 1.89
C ASN A 141 12.84 13.58 1.78
N GLU A 142 12.86 14.49 0.81
CA GLU A 142 11.71 15.38 0.52
C GLU A 142 10.47 14.56 0.12
N GLN A 143 10.66 13.56 -0.74
CA GLN A 143 9.56 12.66 -1.14
C GLN A 143 9.05 11.79 0.01
N ALA A 144 9.94 11.28 0.86
CA ALA A 144 9.53 10.54 2.06
C ALA A 144 8.64 11.40 2.96
N LYS A 145 9.03 12.65 3.20
CA LYS A 145 8.23 13.61 3.96
C LYS A 145 6.89 13.89 3.28
N ALA A 146 6.87 14.08 1.97
CA ALA A 146 5.63 14.33 1.21
C ALA A 146 4.66 13.15 1.25
N LEU A 147 5.18 11.91 1.33
CA LEU A 147 4.40 10.69 1.48
C LEU A 147 3.98 10.40 2.93
N GLY A 148 4.44 11.17 3.92
CA GLY A 148 4.17 10.94 5.34
C GLY A 148 5.00 9.80 5.96
N MET A 149 6.14 9.44 5.36
CA MET A 149 7.05 8.39 5.85
C MET A 149 7.94 8.95 6.99
N THR A 150 7.34 9.13 8.16
CA THR A 150 7.97 9.85 9.29
C THR A 150 9.09 9.09 9.99
N GLY A 151 9.14 7.77 9.85
CA GLY A 151 10.20 6.90 10.39
C GLY A 151 11.32 6.60 9.40
N THR A 152 11.36 7.29 8.23
CA THR A 152 12.30 7.00 7.14
C THR A 152 13.29 8.13 6.91
N SER A 153 14.56 7.75 6.77
CA SER A 153 15.65 8.65 6.37
C SER A 153 16.58 7.93 5.38
N TYR A 154 16.86 8.58 4.27
CA TYR A 154 17.77 8.10 3.24
C TYR A 154 19.14 8.78 3.34
N LYS A 155 20.22 8.01 3.16
CA LYS A 155 21.63 8.50 3.11
C LYS A 155 22.29 8.21 1.77
N ASN A 156 21.80 7.20 1.05
CA ASN A 156 22.27 6.82 -0.27
C ASN A 156 21.11 6.25 -1.10
N PRO A 157 21.20 6.22 -2.45
CA PRO A 157 20.12 5.75 -3.31
C PRO A 157 20.02 4.24 -3.45
N GLU A 158 21.02 3.46 -3.05
CA GLU A 158 21.10 2.02 -3.29
C GLU A 158 20.80 1.15 -2.05
N GLY A 159 20.93 1.70 -0.85
CA GLY A 159 20.63 0.98 0.40
C GLY A 159 21.83 0.30 1.03
N LEU A 160 23.04 0.80 0.83
CA LEU A 160 24.18 0.37 1.62
C LEU A 160 24.05 0.85 3.06
N THR A 161 24.57 0.06 4.00
CA THR A 161 24.55 0.39 5.42
C THR A 161 25.25 1.70 5.70
N GLU A 162 24.52 2.63 6.30
CA GLU A 162 25.03 3.94 6.70
C GLU A 162 24.28 4.42 7.95
N PRO A 163 24.95 5.05 8.93
CA PRO A 163 24.30 5.53 10.14
C PRO A 163 23.11 6.44 9.83
N GLY A 164 21.93 6.08 10.37
CA GLY A 164 20.69 6.80 10.14
C GLY A 164 19.99 6.51 8.80
N HIS A 165 20.44 5.51 8.02
CA HIS A 165 19.74 5.02 6.84
C HIS A 165 18.66 4.01 7.25
N LEU A 166 17.51 4.51 7.73
CA LEU A 166 16.48 3.73 8.41
C LEU A 166 15.12 3.91 7.76
N THR A 167 14.25 2.94 7.98
CA THR A 167 12.83 2.97 7.62
C THR A 167 12.00 2.16 8.63
N THR A 168 10.68 2.06 8.40
CA THR A 168 9.76 1.20 9.14
C THR A 168 8.93 0.35 8.18
N ALA A 169 8.32 -0.74 8.66
CA ALA A 169 7.41 -1.53 7.82
C ALA A 169 6.18 -0.71 7.40
N ARG A 170 5.70 0.18 8.27
CA ARG A 170 4.62 1.11 7.94
C ARG A 170 5.00 2.03 6.78
N ASP A 171 6.15 2.66 6.84
CA ASP A 171 6.59 3.59 5.79
C ASP A 171 6.83 2.87 4.46
N LEU A 172 7.40 1.66 4.49
CA LEU A 172 7.52 0.82 3.30
C LEU A 172 6.16 0.45 2.71
N SER A 173 5.12 0.27 3.53
CA SER A 173 3.77 0.01 3.04
C SER A 173 3.19 1.22 2.32
N VAL A 174 3.41 2.42 2.85
CA VAL A 174 3.01 3.68 2.21
C VAL A 174 3.72 3.82 0.86
N LEU A 175 5.05 3.68 0.84
CA LEU A 175 5.84 3.81 -0.38
C LEU A 175 5.43 2.79 -1.45
N ALA A 176 5.28 1.50 -1.07
CA ALA A 176 4.90 0.44 -2.00
C ALA A 176 3.48 0.66 -2.57
N THR A 177 2.52 1.06 -1.72
CA THR A 177 1.15 1.38 -2.15
C THR A 177 1.14 2.55 -3.13
N ARG A 178 1.85 3.63 -2.81
CA ARG A 178 1.94 4.82 -3.67
C ARG A 178 2.67 4.51 -4.97
N LEU A 179 3.73 3.70 -4.96
CA LEU A 179 4.44 3.26 -6.15
C LEU A 179 3.49 2.54 -7.13
N MET A 180 2.68 1.61 -6.64
CA MET A 180 1.71 0.85 -7.44
C MET A 180 0.56 1.73 -7.94
N HIS A 181 0.11 2.69 -7.13
CA HIS A 181 -0.99 3.59 -7.47
C HIS A 181 -0.57 4.68 -8.46
N ASP A 182 0.57 5.33 -8.22
CA ASP A 182 1.00 6.50 -8.97
C ASP A 182 1.68 6.14 -10.30
N PHE A 183 2.23 4.90 -10.41
CA PHE A 183 3.00 4.41 -11.54
C PHE A 183 2.62 2.99 -12.00
N PRO A 184 1.33 2.68 -12.19
CA PRO A 184 0.88 1.34 -12.56
C PRO A 184 1.50 0.83 -13.86
N GLN A 185 1.82 1.73 -14.82
CA GLN A 185 2.44 1.41 -16.09
C GLN A 185 3.86 0.85 -15.99
N TYR A 186 4.57 1.12 -14.87
CA TYR A 186 5.94 0.64 -14.65
C TYR A 186 6.03 -0.60 -13.76
N MET A 187 4.87 -1.12 -13.30
CA MET A 187 4.86 -2.30 -12.42
C MET A 187 5.39 -3.57 -13.11
N HIS A 188 5.34 -3.62 -14.44
CA HIS A 188 5.91 -4.73 -15.21
C HIS A 188 7.40 -4.96 -14.96
N TYR A 189 8.18 -3.92 -14.62
CA TYR A 189 9.60 -4.08 -14.27
C TYR A 189 9.78 -4.95 -13.02
N TYR A 190 8.89 -4.83 -12.04
CA TYR A 190 8.96 -5.60 -10.79
C TYR A 190 8.51 -7.04 -10.95
N SER A 191 7.66 -7.34 -11.93
CA SER A 191 7.23 -8.70 -12.26
C SER A 191 8.13 -9.42 -13.27
N THR A 192 9.09 -8.71 -13.87
CA THR A 192 10.04 -9.28 -14.82
C THR A 192 10.97 -10.27 -14.11
N LYS A 193 10.94 -11.53 -14.56
CA LYS A 193 11.66 -12.63 -13.92
C LYS A 193 13.14 -12.67 -14.26
N GLN A 194 13.50 -12.28 -15.49
CA GLN A 194 14.88 -12.38 -16.00
C GLN A 194 15.24 -11.16 -16.83
N TYR A 195 16.47 -10.73 -16.69
CA TYR A 195 17.07 -9.69 -17.50
C TYR A 195 18.59 -9.90 -17.58
N SER A 196 19.16 -9.73 -18.76
CA SER A 196 20.59 -9.78 -19.00
C SER A 196 21.02 -8.54 -19.78
N TYR A 197 22.12 -7.94 -19.38
CA TYR A 197 22.77 -6.82 -20.06
C TYR A 197 24.19 -7.23 -20.46
N PRO A 198 24.78 -6.70 -21.54
CA PRO A 198 26.15 -7.01 -21.92
C PRO A 198 27.12 -6.87 -20.74
N GLY A 199 27.84 -7.93 -20.39
CA GLY A 199 28.72 -7.98 -19.22
C GLY A 199 28.10 -8.55 -17.95
N THR A 200 26.77 -8.74 -17.88
CA THR A 200 26.11 -9.41 -16.75
C THR A 200 26.43 -10.90 -16.76
N PRO A 201 27.01 -11.48 -15.68
CA PRO A 201 27.16 -12.92 -15.56
C PRO A 201 25.82 -13.64 -15.61
N PRO A 202 25.71 -14.82 -16.27
CA PRO A 202 24.46 -15.58 -16.37
C PRO A 202 23.79 -15.88 -15.01
N SER A 203 24.59 -16.11 -13.97
CA SER A 203 24.11 -16.33 -12.60
C SER A 203 23.40 -15.11 -11.98
N ASN A 204 23.54 -13.93 -12.57
CA ASN A 204 22.95 -12.68 -12.08
C ASN A 204 21.74 -12.24 -12.92
N GLY A 205 21.27 -13.03 -13.89
CA GLY A 205 20.16 -12.69 -14.77
C GLY A 205 18.78 -12.83 -14.15
N ASN A 206 18.63 -13.53 -13.02
CA ASN A 206 17.35 -13.78 -12.38
C ASN A 206 16.97 -12.65 -11.41
N ASN A 207 15.66 -12.34 -11.35
CA ASN A 207 15.11 -11.47 -10.32
C ASN A 207 15.36 -12.10 -8.93
N ARG A 208 15.82 -11.26 -7.99
CA ARG A 208 16.12 -11.67 -6.62
C ARG A 208 14.87 -12.05 -5.81
N ASN A 209 13.68 -11.67 -6.25
CA ASN A 209 12.41 -12.10 -5.66
C ASN A 209 12.02 -13.49 -6.15
N SER A 210 12.41 -14.51 -5.39
CA SER A 210 12.13 -15.91 -5.75
C SER A 210 10.64 -16.28 -5.75
N LEU A 211 9.76 -15.47 -5.12
CA LEU A 211 8.31 -15.70 -5.18
C LEU A 211 7.75 -15.55 -6.58
N LEU A 212 8.33 -14.71 -7.44
CA LEU A 212 7.92 -14.57 -8.84
C LEU A 212 7.98 -15.90 -9.62
N PHE A 213 8.83 -16.83 -9.18
CA PHE A 213 9.00 -18.16 -9.81
C PHE A 213 8.13 -19.22 -9.16
N ARG A 214 7.65 -19.00 -7.93
CA ARG A 214 6.91 -19.97 -7.12
C ARG A 214 5.40 -19.76 -7.16
N ASP A 215 4.97 -18.49 -7.23
CA ASP A 215 3.56 -18.11 -7.18
C ASP A 215 3.23 -17.16 -8.35
N PRO A 216 2.44 -17.60 -9.34
CA PRO A 216 2.10 -16.79 -10.51
C PRO A 216 1.22 -15.56 -10.16
N THR A 217 0.64 -15.52 -8.97
CA THR A 217 -0.15 -14.38 -8.50
C THR A 217 0.73 -13.24 -7.96
N VAL A 218 2.00 -13.52 -7.66
CA VAL A 218 2.99 -12.53 -7.20
C VAL A 218 3.51 -11.73 -8.39
N ASP A 219 3.45 -10.40 -8.31
CA ASP A 219 3.88 -9.49 -9.37
C ASP A 219 4.85 -8.37 -8.92
N GLY A 220 5.50 -8.57 -7.78
CA GLY A 220 6.50 -7.63 -7.24
C GLY A 220 6.85 -7.96 -5.79
N LEU A 221 7.62 -7.09 -5.09
CA LEU A 221 8.27 -5.88 -5.56
C LEU A 221 9.79 -6.00 -5.44
N LYS A 222 10.33 -5.94 -4.19
CA LYS A 222 11.77 -5.78 -3.99
C LYS A 222 12.30 -6.56 -2.79
N THR A 223 13.50 -7.11 -2.97
CA THR A 223 14.27 -7.75 -1.90
C THR A 223 15.36 -6.80 -1.38
N GLY A 224 15.76 -7.00 -0.14
CA GLY A 224 16.90 -6.33 0.49
C GLY A 224 17.73 -7.31 1.32
N HIS A 225 19.03 -7.06 1.44
CA HIS A 225 19.91 -7.76 2.36
C HIS A 225 21.14 -6.92 2.67
N THR A 226 21.44 -6.76 3.93
CA THR A 226 22.74 -6.42 4.51
C THR A 226 22.91 -7.25 5.80
N ALA A 227 24.12 -7.29 6.35
CA ALA A 227 24.35 -8.01 7.60
C ALA A 227 23.45 -7.46 8.74
N ALA A 228 23.24 -6.14 8.79
CA ALA A 228 22.43 -5.51 9.82
C ALA A 228 20.92 -5.60 9.56
N ALA A 229 20.49 -5.45 8.30
CA ALA A 229 19.07 -5.57 7.94
C ALA A 229 18.54 -7.01 8.05
N GLY A 230 19.40 -8.03 7.88
CA GLY A 230 18.97 -9.40 7.59
C GLY A 230 18.35 -9.49 6.19
N TYR A 231 17.61 -10.56 5.92
CA TYR A 231 16.95 -10.76 4.63
C TYR A 231 15.53 -10.18 4.67
N CYS A 232 15.25 -9.29 3.73
CA CYS A 232 14.01 -8.53 3.66
C CYS A 232 13.31 -8.73 2.31
N LEU A 233 11.96 -8.69 2.33
CA LEU A 233 11.14 -8.74 1.13
C LEU A 233 9.88 -7.88 1.31
N VAL A 234 9.64 -7.00 0.36
CA VAL A 234 8.34 -6.38 0.09
C VAL A 234 7.76 -7.12 -1.10
N ALA A 235 6.66 -7.86 -0.91
CA ALA A 235 6.02 -8.64 -1.97
C ALA A 235 4.56 -8.27 -2.13
N THR A 236 4.06 -8.26 -3.36
CA THR A 236 2.66 -8.05 -3.68
C THR A 236 2.14 -9.19 -4.54
N ALA A 237 0.89 -9.57 -4.30
CA ALA A 237 0.17 -10.56 -5.08
C ALA A 237 -1.23 -10.06 -5.39
N LYS A 238 -1.81 -10.53 -6.50
CA LYS A 238 -3.19 -10.25 -6.91
C LYS A 238 -3.90 -11.54 -7.26
N ARG A 239 -5.12 -11.70 -6.72
CA ARG A 239 -5.99 -12.86 -6.99
C ARG A 239 -7.39 -12.38 -7.29
N GLU A 240 -8.10 -13.10 -8.16
CA GLU A 240 -9.50 -12.81 -8.44
C GLU A 240 -10.39 -13.30 -7.28
N PHE A 241 -11.30 -12.42 -6.85
CA PHE A 241 -12.27 -12.71 -5.80
C PHE A 241 -13.70 -12.49 -6.29
N PRO A 242 -14.63 -13.36 -5.95
CA PRO A 242 -16.05 -13.17 -6.28
C PRO A 242 -16.55 -11.80 -5.82
N ASN A 243 -17.34 -11.13 -6.67
CA ASN A 243 -17.98 -9.82 -6.41
C ASN A 243 -17.05 -8.63 -6.14
N VAL A 244 -15.75 -8.85 -6.03
CA VAL A 244 -14.75 -7.77 -5.82
C VAL A 244 -13.92 -7.54 -7.07
N GLY A 245 -13.66 -8.61 -7.85
CA GLY A 245 -12.68 -8.64 -8.93
C GLY A 245 -11.27 -8.87 -8.37
N THR A 246 -10.28 -8.19 -8.91
CA THR A 246 -8.88 -8.34 -8.47
C THR A 246 -8.68 -7.80 -7.05
N ARG A 247 -8.32 -8.67 -6.12
CA ARG A 247 -7.88 -8.31 -4.77
C ARG A 247 -6.36 -8.35 -4.69
N ARG A 248 -5.76 -7.29 -4.17
CA ARG A 248 -4.30 -7.15 -4.02
C ARG A 248 -3.90 -7.12 -2.56
N LEU A 249 -2.97 -7.99 -2.19
CA LEU A 249 -2.30 -7.96 -0.88
C LEU A 249 -0.84 -7.53 -1.03
N LEU A 250 -0.32 -6.86 -0.02
CA LEU A 250 1.07 -6.43 0.13
C LEU A 250 1.63 -7.01 1.43
N SER A 251 2.65 -7.84 1.34
CA SER A 251 3.40 -8.33 2.50
C SER A 251 4.74 -7.63 2.61
N ILE A 252 5.09 -7.23 3.81
CA ILE A 252 6.38 -6.65 4.19
C ILE A 252 6.96 -7.55 5.27
N VAL A 253 8.09 -8.19 4.99
CA VAL A 253 8.76 -9.14 5.87
C VAL A 253 10.23 -8.73 5.97
N LEU A 254 10.67 -8.32 7.17
CA LEU A 254 11.97 -7.71 7.38
C LEU A 254 12.77 -8.47 8.45
N GLY A 255 14.06 -8.66 8.20
CA GLY A 255 14.98 -9.22 9.18
C GLY A 255 14.85 -10.72 9.38
N THR A 256 14.61 -11.48 8.32
CA THR A 256 14.64 -12.95 8.33
C THR A 256 16.07 -13.47 8.23
N SER A 257 16.25 -14.78 8.46
CA SER A 257 17.57 -15.42 8.56
C SER A 257 18.20 -15.79 7.21
N SER A 258 17.40 -15.87 6.11
CA SER A 258 17.91 -16.30 4.80
C SER A 258 17.04 -15.84 3.62
N GLU A 259 17.56 -15.99 2.39
CA GLU A 259 16.79 -15.74 1.17
C GLU A 259 15.53 -16.59 1.08
N ASN A 260 15.64 -17.86 1.43
CA ASN A 260 14.50 -18.77 1.45
C ASN A 260 13.50 -18.39 2.55
N ALA A 261 14.00 -18.00 3.72
CA ALA A 261 13.14 -17.60 4.83
C ALA A 261 12.28 -16.36 4.46
N ARG A 262 12.87 -15.26 3.89
CA ARG A 262 12.08 -14.10 3.48
C ARG A 262 10.98 -14.44 2.48
N ALA A 263 11.26 -15.37 1.54
CA ALA A 263 10.27 -15.82 0.56
C ALA A 263 9.17 -16.69 1.20
N ASN A 264 9.56 -17.67 2.02
CA ASN A 264 8.62 -18.57 2.69
C ASN A 264 7.68 -17.81 3.64
N GLU A 265 8.24 -16.91 4.46
CA GLU A 265 7.44 -16.11 5.40
C GLU A 265 6.51 -15.13 4.69
N SER A 266 6.96 -14.50 3.60
CA SER A 266 6.08 -13.65 2.78
C SER A 266 4.97 -14.45 2.12
N GLN A 267 5.26 -15.64 1.58
CA GLN A 267 4.25 -16.52 0.96
C GLN A 267 3.23 -17.01 1.99
N LYS A 268 3.70 -17.43 3.17
CA LYS A 268 2.85 -17.84 4.29
C LYS A 268 1.87 -16.72 4.67
N LEU A 269 2.38 -15.50 4.80
CA LEU A 269 1.60 -14.34 5.18
C LEU A 269 0.57 -13.95 4.10
N LEU A 270 0.97 -13.94 2.82
CA LEU A 270 0.05 -13.68 1.70
C LEU A 270 -1.05 -14.73 1.61
N ASN A 271 -0.71 -16.02 1.70
CA ASN A 271 -1.69 -17.10 1.64
C ASN A 271 -2.68 -17.02 2.79
N TRP A 272 -2.19 -16.77 4.01
CA TRP A 272 -3.07 -16.58 5.16
C TRP A 272 -4.05 -15.41 4.94
N GLY A 273 -3.59 -14.25 4.44
CA GLY A 273 -4.46 -13.10 4.18
C GLY A 273 -5.55 -13.40 3.16
N TYR A 274 -5.27 -14.22 2.15
CA TYR A 274 -6.26 -14.63 1.15
C TYR A 274 -7.24 -15.70 1.64
N THR A 275 -6.88 -16.50 2.65
CA THR A 275 -7.71 -17.60 3.15
C THR A 275 -8.45 -17.24 4.44
N ALA A 276 -7.85 -16.41 5.28
CA ALA A 276 -8.43 -16.03 6.57
C ALA A 276 -9.44 -14.87 6.49
N PHE A 277 -9.47 -14.14 5.35
CA PHE A 277 -10.35 -12.99 5.16
C PHE A 277 -11.10 -13.06 3.84
N ASP A 278 -12.40 -12.83 3.91
CA ASP A 278 -13.22 -12.48 2.76
C ASP A 278 -13.04 -11.00 2.40
N ALA A 279 -13.22 -10.66 1.12
CA ALA A 279 -13.34 -9.28 0.66
C ALA A 279 -14.79 -9.01 0.26
N VAL A 280 -15.36 -7.93 0.79
CA VAL A 280 -16.75 -7.54 0.54
C VAL A 280 -16.77 -6.16 -0.11
N LYS A 281 -17.27 -6.09 -1.34
CA LYS A 281 -17.51 -4.81 -2.01
C LYS A 281 -18.85 -4.26 -1.54
N LEU A 282 -18.82 -3.12 -0.86
CA LEU A 282 -20.01 -2.45 -0.34
C LEU A 282 -20.62 -1.51 -1.38
N PHE A 283 -19.77 -0.76 -2.12
CA PHE A 283 -20.19 0.18 -3.15
C PHE A 283 -19.19 0.21 -4.31
N ASP A 284 -19.69 0.44 -5.51
CA ASP A 284 -18.85 0.60 -6.69
C ASP A 284 -18.13 1.96 -6.72
N ALA A 285 -17.08 2.06 -7.53
CA ALA A 285 -16.35 3.31 -7.75
C ALA A 285 -17.29 4.40 -8.28
N GLY A 286 -17.27 5.59 -7.67
CA GLY A 286 -18.12 6.72 -8.04
C GLY A 286 -19.60 6.56 -7.71
N GLN A 287 -20.02 5.45 -7.09
CA GLN A 287 -21.39 5.25 -6.66
C GLN A 287 -21.73 6.20 -5.49
N ALA A 288 -22.89 6.84 -5.58
CA ALA A 288 -23.42 7.59 -4.45
C ALA A 288 -23.88 6.63 -3.35
N VAL A 289 -23.27 6.75 -2.18
CA VAL A 289 -23.65 6.00 -0.96
C VAL A 289 -24.91 6.60 -0.34
N ALA A 290 -25.00 7.95 -0.38
CA ALA A 290 -26.17 8.72 0.01
C ALA A 290 -26.26 10.04 -0.78
N THR A 291 -27.43 10.66 -0.76
CA THR A 291 -27.70 11.95 -1.40
C THR A 291 -28.46 12.87 -0.44
N PRO A 292 -27.81 13.33 0.64
CA PRO A 292 -28.46 14.19 1.64
C PRO A 292 -28.80 15.58 1.09
N ALA A 293 -29.75 16.24 1.78
CA ALA A 293 -30.14 17.62 1.49
C ALA A 293 -29.02 18.61 1.85
N VAL A 294 -28.87 19.62 1.02
CA VAL A 294 -27.93 20.73 1.21
C VAL A 294 -28.70 22.05 1.37
N TRP A 295 -28.25 22.81 2.34
CA TRP A 295 -28.79 24.16 2.63
C TRP A 295 -27.87 25.24 2.07
N LYS A 296 -28.47 26.36 1.64
CA LYS A 296 -27.77 27.51 1.08
C LYS A 296 -26.93 27.22 -0.16
N GLY A 297 -27.18 26.06 -0.84
CA GLY A 297 -26.52 25.66 -2.05
C GLY A 297 -27.32 26.01 -3.31
N LYS A 298 -26.63 26.13 -4.46
CA LYS A 298 -27.30 26.18 -5.77
C LYS A 298 -28.05 24.88 -6.04
N GLU A 299 -27.48 23.75 -5.59
CA GLU A 299 -28.10 22.43 -5.63
C GLU A 299 -28.70 22.10 -4.27
N ASN A 300 -29.87 21.46 -4.28
CA ASN A 300 -30.59 21.07 -3.05
C ASN A 300 -30.07 19.80 -2.38
N THR A 301 -29.18 19.07 -3.05
CA THR A 301 -28.61 17.81 -2.57
C THR A 301 -27.15 17.69 -2.98
N VAL A 302 -26.38 16.85 -2.30
CA VAL A 302 -25.02 16.50 -2.66
C VAL A 302 -24.89 14.97 -2.68
N LYS A 303 -24.32 14.42 -3.75
CA LYS A 303 -23.94 12.98 -3.78
C LYS A 303 -22.69 12.78 -2.93
N MET A 304 -22.76 11.88 -1.95
CA MET A 304 -21.60 11.48 -1.15
C MET A 304 -21.21 10.05 -1.43
N GLY A 305 -19.91 9.79 -1.56
CA GLY A 305 -19.34 8.49 -1.88
C GLY A 305 -17.82 8.52 -1.92
N ARG A 306 -17.25 7.61 -2.71
CA ARG A 306 -15.80 7.54 -2.97
C ARG A 306 -15.57 7.45 -4.47
N ALA A 307 -14.44 8.00 -4.95
CA ALA A 307 -14.01 7.82 -6.33
C ALA A 307 -13.66 6.35 -6.62
N GLU A 308 -13.06 5.67 -5.63
CA GLU A 308 -12.74 4.25 -5.66
C GLU A 308 -13.89 3.42 -5.08
N ALA A 309 -13.95 2.13 -5.43
CA ALA A 309 -14.89 1.19 -4.80
C ALA A 309 -14.63 1.09 -3.28
N ILE A 310 -15.69 0.96 -2.50
CA ILE A 310 -15.58 0.71 -1.07
C ILE A 310 -15.60 -0.80 -0.85
N VAL A 311 -14.43 -1.33 -0.55
CA VAL A 311 -14.20 -2.75 -0.24
C VAL A 311 -13.70 -2.86 1.19
N ILE A 312 -14.14 -3.89 1.91
CA ILE A 312 -13.64 -4.22 3.24
C ILE A 312 -13.19 -5.67 3.30
N ALA A 313 -12.20 -5.94 4.14
CA ALA A 313 -11.79 -7.29 4.51
C ALA A 313 -12.41 -7.64 5.87
N VAL A 314 -13.04 -8.81 5.95
CA VAL A 314 -13.64 -9.36 7.16
C VAL A 314 -13.19 -10.81 7.34
N PRO A 315 -13.23 -11.37 8.56
CA PRO A 315 -12.94 -12.79 8.77
C PRO A 315 -13.73 -13.69 7.82
N ALA A 316 -13.08 -14.70 7.27
CA ALA A 316 -13.69 -15.63 6.33
C ALA A 316 -15.02 -16.22 6.87
N GLY A 317 -16.05 -16.26 6.03
CA GLY A 317 -17.40 -16.70 6.39
C GLY A 317 -18.23 -15.66 7.15
N SER A 318 -17.71 -14.44 7.35
CA SER A 318 -18.42 -13.38 8.08
C SER A 318 -19.05 -12.31 7.19
N ALA A 319 -18.93 -12.42 5.87
CA ALA A 319 -19.43 -11.43 4.91
C ALA A 319 -20.92 -11.08 5.11
N GLY A 320 -21.76 -12.07 5.42
CA GLY A 320 -23.21 -11.88 5.66
C GLY A 320 -23.55 -11.14 6.97
N LYS A 321 -22.60 -10.91 7.87
CA LYS A 321 -22.80 -10.18 9.13
C LYS A 321 -22.39 -8.71 9.03
N VAL A 322 -21.95 -8.27 7.88
CA VAL A 322 -21.54 -6.87 7.66
C VAL A 322 -22.76 -5.97 7.63
N THR A 323 -22.73 -4.92 8.44
CA THR A 323 -23.72 -3.85 8.45
C THR A 323 -23.07 -2.50 8.21
N THR A 324 -23.83 -1.56 7.66
CA THR A 324 -23.32 -0.21 7.37
C THR A 324 -24.26 0.84 7.94
N HIS A 325 -23.69 1.91 8.48
CA HIS A 325 -24.43 3.07 8.94
C HIS A 325 -23.77 4.35 8.38
N ILE A 326 -24.59 5.24 7.79
CA ILE A 326 -24.11 6.50 7.22
C ILE A 326 -24.30 7.60 8.27
N SER A 327 -23.26 8.38 8.49
CA SER A 327 -23.30 9.56 9.34
C SER A 327 -22.78 10.80 8.58
N HIS A 328 -23.43 11.91 8.77
CA HIS A 328 -22.99 13.22 8.26
C HIS A 328 -23.46 14.32 9.20
N GLN A 329 -22.88 15.49 9.07
CA GLN A 329 -23.37 16.68 9.77
C GLN A 329 -24.78 17.03 9.25
N ASP A 330 -25.72 17.34 10.14
CA ASP A 330 -27.05 17.88 9.79
C ASP A 330 -27.25 19.21 10.53
N PRO A 331 -27.48 20.32 9.83
CA PRO A 331 -27.60 20.45 8.38
C PRO A 331 -26.26 20.50 7.64
N LEU A 332 -26.23 19.96 6.41
CA LEU A 332 -25.15 20.21 5.46
C LEU A 332 -25.35 21.58 4.80
N VAL A 333 -24.37 22.47 4.91
CA VAL A 333 -24.44 23.82 4.39
C VAL A 333 -23.38 24.10 3.34
N ALA A 334 -23.80 24.47 2.13
CA ALA A 334 -22.88 24.81 1.05
C ALA A 334 -22.03 26.07 1.37
N PRO A 335 -20.80 26.21 0.76
CA PRO A 335 -20.33 25.47 -0.39
C PRO A 335 -19.58 24.18 -0.03
N PHE A 336 -19.54 23.22 -0.97
CA PHE A 336 -18.67 22.03 -0.92
C PHE A 336 -17.85 21.95 -2.19
N THR A 337 -16.56 21.61 -2.04
CA THR A 337 -15.73 21.26 -3.17
C THR A 337 -15.78 19.74 -3.42
N LYS A 338 -15.65 19.33 -4.69
CA LYS A 338 -15.50 17.92 -5.04
C LYS A 338 -14.32 17.33 -4.29
N GLY A 339 -14.52 16.15 -3.68
CA GLY A 339 -13.51 15.47 -2.86
C GLY A 339 -13.45 15.93 -1.39
N GLN A 340 -14.23 16.93 -0.99
CA GLN A 340 -14.34 17.34 0.42
C GLN A 340 -15.04 16.23 1.23
N ALA A 341 -14.50 15.90 2.40
CA ALA A 341 -15.15 14.98 3.33
C ALA A 341 -16.39 15.63 3.94
N ILE A 342 -17.56 15.00 3.78
CA ILE A 342 -18.86 15.52 4.23
C ILE A 342 -19.65 14.50 5.05
N GLY A 343 -19.12 13.30 5.25
CA GLY A 343 -19.74 12.26 6.04
C GLY A 343 -18.81 11.07 6.25
N ALA A 344 -19.33 10.02 6.87
CA ALA A 344 -18.64 8.76 7.05
C ALA A 344 -19.61 7.58 6.90
N LEU A 345 -19.11 6.49 6.32
CA LEU A 345 -19.73 5.17 6.32
C LEU A 345 -19.10 4.36 7.44
N LYS A 346 -19.84 4.14 8.52
CA LYS A 346 -19.45 3.20 9.58
C LYS A 346 -19.77 1.80 9.13
N VAL A 347 -18.76 0.93 9.16
CA VAL A 347 -18.90 -0.48 8.81
C VAL A 347 -18.70 -1.30 10.08
N SER A 348 -19.64 -2.17 10.38
CA SER A 348 -19.62 -3.05 11.56
C SER A 348 -19.77 -4.51 11.15
N LEU A 349 -19.23 -5.40 11.98
CA LEU A 349 -19.39 -6.84 11.90
C LEU A 349 -20.11 -7.33 13.16
N GLY A 350 -21.41 -7.56 13.07
CA GLY A 350 -22.24 -7.65 14.26
C GLY A 350 -22.21 -6.34 15.03
N ASP A 351 -21.86 -6.40 16.32
CA ASP A 351 -21.77 -5.22 17.19
C ASP A 351 -20.39 -4.53 17.19
N GLU A 352 -19.39 -5.13 16.52
CA GLU A 352 -18.04 -4.57 16.48
C GLU A 352 -17.87 -3.63 15.29
N SER A 353 -17.32 -2.41 15.57
CA SER A 353 -16.92 -1.48 14.52
C SER A 353 -15.66 -2.00 13.82
N VAL A 354 -15.75 -2.25 12.51
CA VAL A 354 -14.63 -2.70 11.69
C VAL A 354 -13.86 -1.52 11.14
N ARG A 355 -14.59 -0.48 10.66
CA ARG A 355 -13.97 0.65 9.99
C ARG A 355 -14.93 1.82 9.80
N ASP A 356 -14.39 3.04 9.88
CA ASP A 356 -15.03 4.25 9.39
C ASP A 356 -14.41 4.66 8.04
N VAL A 357 -15.23 4.75 7.00
CA VAL A 357 -14.81 5.16 5.66
C VAL A 357 -15.29 6.59 5.43
N PRO A 358 -14.39 7.58 5.27
CA PRO A 358 -14.80 8.94 4.93
C PRO A 358 -15.57 8.97 3.62
N LEU A 359 -16.76 9.60 3.63
CA LEU A 359 -17.55 9.86 2.44
C LEU A 359 -17.28 11.28 1.95
N LEU A 360 -16.96 11.39 0.67
CA LEU A 360 -16.58 12.65 0.03
C LEU A 360 -17.72 13.16 -0.85
N ALA A 361 -17.80 14.47 -1.04
CA ALA A 361 -18.64 15.06 -2.07
C ALA A 361 -18.16 14.59 -3.46
N LEU A 362 -18.99 13.85 -4.18
CA LEU A 362 -18.67 13.38 -5.54
C LEU A 362 -18.71 14.52 -6.57
N ASP A 363 -19.53 15.53 -6.27
CA ASP A 363 -19.66 16.75 -7.05
C ASP A 363 -19.51 17.98 -6.15
N GLY A 364 -19.07 19.12 -6.71
CA GLY A 364 -19.05 20.38 -5.99
C GLY A 364 -20.48 20.96 -5.88
N VAL A 365 -20.76 21.66 -4.80
CA VAL A 365 -22.00 22.43 -4.61
C VAL A 365 -21.64 23.89 -4.30
N GLU A 366 -21.95 24.78 -5.22
CA GLU A 366 -21.69 26.22 -5.03
C GLU A 366 -22.73 26.84 -4.10
N GLN A 367 -22.37 27.96 -3.50
CA GLN A 367 -23.28 28.71 -2.65
C GLN A 367 -24.40 29.38 -3.46
N ALA A 368 -25.62 29.31 -2.97
CA ALA A 368 -26.77 29.99 -3.57
C ALA A 368 -26.65 31.53 -3.50
N GLY A 369 -27.38 32.21 -4.36
CA GLY A 369 -27.52 33.67 -4.33
C GLY A 369 -28.13 34.17 -3.01
N VAL A 370 -28.06 35.48 -2.77
CA VAL A 370 -28.49 36.12 -1.51
C VAL A 370 -29.93 35.74 -1.11
N MET A 371 -30.87 35.74 -2.07
CA MET A 371 -32.28 35.40 -1.81
C MET A 371 -32.46 33.92 -1.41
N GLY A 372 -31.77 32.99 -2.10
CA GLY A 372 -31.83 31.55 -1.75
C GLY A 372 -31.27 31.26 -0.37
N ARG A 373 -30.18 31.93 0.00
CA ARG A 373 -29.56 31.78 1.33
C ARG A 373 -30.46 32.35 2.44
N ALA A 374 -31.14 33.50 2.21
CA ALA A 374 -32.04 34.05 3.17
C ALA A 374 -33.27 33.16 3.39
N TRP A 375 -33.79 32.58 2.30
CA TRP A 375 -34.90 31.62 2.34
C TRP A 375 -34.55 30.39 3.15
N ASP A 376 -33.38 29.78 2.86
CA ASP A 376 -32.92 28.63 3.59
C ASP A 376 -32.58 28.92 5.05
N ALA A 377 -32.06 30.12 5.36
CA ALA A 377 -31.81 30.53 6.74
C ALA A 377 -33.10 30.60 7.55
N MET A 378 -34.17 31.11 6.94
CA MET A 378 -35.50 31.17 7.58
C MET A 378 -36.07 29.78 7.80
N ARG A 379 -35.93 28.86 6.82
CA ARG A 379 -36.41 27.46 6.93
C ARG A 379 -35.61 26.67 7.99
N LEU A 380 -34.31 26.92 8.12
CA LEU A 380 -33.47 26.27 9.15
C LEU A 380 -33.82 26.77 10.57
N TRP A 381 -34.32 27.99 10.70
CA TRP A 381 -34.73 28.56 12.01
C TRP A 381 -36.06 28.00 12.51
N ILE A 382 -36.92 27.53 11.59
CA ILE A 382 -38.26 26.97 11.90
C ILE A 382 -38.14 25.42 12.17
N LYS A 383 -37.04 24.76 11.82
CA LYS A 383 -36.78 23.34 12.05
C LYS A 383 -36.13 23.10 13.41
#